data_aafe337912465e7611cbd28f6ec79745
#
_entry.id   aafe337912465e7611cbd28f6ec79745
#
_cell.length_a   1.000
_cell.length_b   1.000
_cell.length_c   1.000
_cell.angle_alpha   90.00
_cell.angle_beta   90.00
_cell.angle_gamma   90.00
#
_symmetry.space_group_name_H-M   'P 1'
#
loop_
_entity.id
_entity.type
_entity.pdbx_description
1 polymer ?
#
loop_
_entity_poly.entity_id
_entity_poly.type
_entity_poly.pdbx_seq_one_letter_code
_entity_poly.pdbx_strand_id
1 'polypeptide(L)'
;PLDLNGLPQTLPASMGGNKTPIIDQYSLENENLSNWFELYHKKIVAGECMPATIDIPNYIRRLTLKEAAAIQTFPQGYIFCGAKNKQYRQIGNAVPSLFAYKVAKAMCIAYPKDLSLE
;
A
#
# COMPACT_ATOMS: atom_id res chain seq x y z
N PRO A 1 -0.34 8.11 -5.44
CA PRO A 1 0.90 7.45 -5.09
C PRO A 1 0.98 7.17 -3.59
N LEU A 2 1.78 6.17 -3.22
CA LEU A 2 2.10 5.94 -1.82
C LEU A 2 3.04 7.04 -1.33
N ASP A 3 2.74 7.59 -0.15
CA ASP A 3 3.67 8.48 0.52
C ASP A 3 4.84 7.65 1.07
N LEU A 4 6.05 7.94 0.60
CA LEU A 4 7.25 7.18 0.97
C LEU A 4 7.77 7.55 2.36
N ASN A 5 7.43 8.74 2.85
CA ASN A 5 7.88 9.29 4.13
C ASN A 5 6.78 9.29 5.19
N GLY A 6 5.58 8.82 4.84
CA GLY A 6 4.41 8.83 5.70
C GLY A 6 3.83 7.44 5.96
N LEU A 7 2.68 7.43 6.63
CA LEU A 7 1.92 6.20 6.80
C LEU A 7 1.26 5.82 5.46
N PRO A 8 1.35 4.56 5.04
CA PRO A 8 0.70 4.10 3.83
C PRO A 8 -0.82 4.26 3.96
N GLN A 9 -1.46 4.69 2.88
CA GLN A 9 -2.91 4.69 2.81
C GLN A 9 -3.45 3.25 2.94
N THR A 10 -4.65 3.13 3.47
CA THR A 10 -5.34 1.83 3.54
C THR A 10 -5.38 1.16 2.18
N LEU A 11 -4.90 -0.06 2.09
CA LEU A 11 -4.97 -0.84 0.86
C LEU A 11 -6.43 -1.22 0.59
N PRO A 12 -7.01 -0.82 -0.55
CA PRO A 12 -8.41 -1.10 -0.83
C PRO A 12 -8.65 -2.59 -1.10
N ALA A 13 -9.75 -3.14 -0.58
CA ALA A 13 -10.21 -4.50 -0.88
C ALA A 13 -10.41 -4.75 -2.39
N SER A 14 -10.64 -3.68 -3.16
CA SER A 14 -10.79 -3.72 -4.62
C SER A 14 -9.46 -3.65 -5.38
N MET A 15 -8.31 -3.84 -4.73
CA MET A 15 -7.01 -3.97 -5.40
C MET A 15 -7.07 -5.06 -6.48
N GLY A 16 -6.28 -4.86 -7.50
CA GLY A 16 -6.29 -5.64 -8.73
C GLY A 16 -6.78 -4.76 -9.88
N GLY A 17 -5.99 -4.60 -10.92
CA GLY A 17 -6.28 -3.68 -12.02
C GLY A 17 -6.03 -2.20 -11.65
N ASN A 18 -6.95 -1.30 -12.05
CA ASN A 18 -6.74 0.15 -11.98
C ASN A 18 -6.74 0.74 -10.55
N LYS A 19 -7.24 -0.01 -9.58
CA LYS A 19 -7.27 0.41 -8.16
C LYS A 19 -6.05 -0.03 -7.35
N THR A 20 -5.09 -0.70 -8.00
CA THR A 20 -3.82 -1.03 -7.33
C THR A 20 -3.00 0.24 -7.13
N PRO A 21 -2.51 0.52 -5.92
CA PRO A 21 -1.64 1.67 -5.67
C PRO A 21 -0.42 1.66 -6.60
N ILE A 22 0.00 2.85 -7.00
CA ILE A 22 1.18 3.06 -7.84
C ILE A 22 2.30 3.67 -7.02
N ILE A 23 3.51 3.28 -7.35
CA ILE A 23 4.74 3.76 -6.74
C ILE A 23 5.68 4.31 -7.79
N ASP A 24 6.48 5.28 -7.36
CA ASP A 24 7.60 5.83 -8.09
C ASP A 24 8.86 5.11 -7.60
N GLN A 25 9.34 4.14 -8.38
CA GLN A 25 10.51 3.33 -8.05
C GLN A 25 11.77 4.19 -7.92
N TYR A 26 11.88 5.22 -8.75
CA TYR A 26 13.04 6.09 -8.75
C TYR A 26 13.13 6.94 -7.48
N SER A 27 11.99 7.46 -7.00
CA SER A 27 11.93 8.19 -5.72
C SER A 27 12.19 7.29 -4.51
N LEU A 28 11.83 5.99 -4.59
CA LEU A 28 12.16 5.00 -3.55
C LEU A 28 13.66 4.77 -3.39
N GLU A 29 14.39 4.78 -4.50
CA GLU A 29 15.83 4.52 -4.52
C GLU A 29 16.66 5.79 -4.24
N ASN A 30 16.05 6.97 -4.32
CA ASN A 30 16.71 8.28 -4.21
C ASN A 30 15.89 9.20 -3.29
N GLU A 31 16.10 9.09 -1.98
CA GLU A 31 15.31 9.74 -0.91
C GLU A 31 15.18 11.27 -1.00
N ASN A 32 16.03 11.95 -1.76
CA ASN A 32 16.06 13.42 -1.87
C ASN A 32 15.41 13.97 -3.14
N LEU A 33 14.80 13.13 -3.97
CA LEU A 33 14.21 13.57 -5.23
C LEU A 33 12.69 13.72 -5.12
N SER A 34 12.19 14.80 -5.73
CA SER A 34 10.74 15.04 -5.81
C SER A 34 10.06 13.91 -6.57
N ASN A 35 8.96 13.42 -6.03
CA ASN A 35 8.12 12.40 -6.66
C ASN A 35 7.62 12.91 -8.03
N TRP A 36 7.71 12.08 -9.06
CA TRP A 36 7.26 12.41 -10.42
C TRP A 36 5.80 12.92 -10.45
N PHE A 37 4.92 12.35 -9.64
CA PHE A 37 3.52 12.77 -9.57
C PHE A 37 3.35 14.20 -9.05
N GLU A 38 4.18 14.62 -8.11
CA GLU A 38 4.14 16.00 -7.60
C GLU A 38 4.60 16.99 -8.66
N LEU A 39 5.68 16.67 -9.36
CA LEU A 39 6.18 17.49 -10.46
C LEU A 39 5.17 17.57 -11.60
N TYR A 40 4.55 16.45 -11.95
CA TYR A 40 3.52 16.39 -12.97
C TYR A 40 2.28 17.19 -12.57
N HIS A 41 1.80 17.03 -11.33
CA HIS A 41 0.66 17.78 -10.82
C HIS A 41 0.93 19.31 -10.84
N LYS A 42 2.13 19.74 -10.43
CA LYS A 42 2.53 21.14 -10.51
C LYS A 42 2.45 21.69 -11.94
N LYS A 43 2.92 20.93 -12.93
CA LYS A 43 2.86 21.32 -14.35
C LYS A 43 1.43 21.44 -14.87
N ILE A 44 0.54 20.53 -14.46
CA ILE A 44 -0.90 20.62 -14.83
C ILE A 44 -1.52 21.88 -14.22
N VAL A 45 -1.29 22.14 -12.94
CA VAL A 45 -1.85 23.32 -12.25
C VAL A 45 -1.30 24.62 -12.84
N ALA A 46 -0.04 24.63 -13.27
CA ALA A 46 0.58 25.77 -13.96
C ALA A 46 0.10 25.93 -15.42
N GLY A 47 -0.70 25.00 -15.95
CA GLY A 47 -1.14 25.02 -17.34
C GLY A 47 -0.06 24.67 -18.37
N GLU A 48 1.08 24.13 -17.92
CA GLU A 48 2.22 23.79 -18.77
C GLU A 48 2.01 22.48 -19.55
N CYS A 49 1.08 21.63 -19.11
CA CYS A 49 0.75 20.38 -19.78
C CYS A 49 -0.71 19.97 -19.62
N MET A 50 -1.20 19.20 -20.60
CA MET A 50 -2.54 18.63 -20.59
C MET A 50 -2.51 17.22 -19.96
N PRO A 51 -3.53 16.81 -19.19
CA PRO A 51 -3.53 15.51 -18.47
C PRO A 51 -3.40 14.27 -19.34
N ALA A 52 -3.68 14.36 -20.64
CA ALA A 52 -3.72 13.22 -21.55
C ALA A 52 -2.46 13.02 -22.40
N THR A 53 -1.44 13.87 -22.30
CA THR A 53 -0.35 13.97 -23.28
C THR A 53 1.02 13.59 -22.74
N ILE A 54 1.11 12.96 -21.56
CA ILE A 54 2.40 12.62 -20.96
C ILE A 54 2.69 11.13 -21.04
N ASP A 55 3.87 10.81 -21.54
CA ASP A 55 4.42 9.48 -21.42
C ASP A 55 4.78 9.19 -19.97
N ILE A 56 4.12 8.18 -19.40
CA ILE A 56 4.39 7.74 -18.04
C ILE A 56 5.75 7.04 -18.00
N PRO A 57 6.71 7.50 -17.18
CA PRO A 57 8.01 6.85 -17.08
C PRO A 57 7.90 5.37 -16.68
N ASN A 58 8.80 4.55 -17.20
CA ASN A 58 8.80 3.09 -16.94
C ASN A 58 9.07 2.71 -15.48
N TYR A 59 9.65 3.62 -14.68
CA TYR A 59 9.87 3.43 -13.25
C TYR A 59 8.60 3.69 -12.40
N ILE A 60 7.54 4.22 -13.03
CA ILE A 60 6.22 4.32 -12.40
C ILE A 60 5.49 2.99 -12.60
N ARG A 61 5.25 2.30 -11.52
CA ARG A 61 4.64 0.95 -11.57
C ARG A 61 3.60 0.74 -10.47
N ARG A 62 2.78 -0.27 -10.67
CA ARG A 62 1.85 -0.72 -9.65
C ARG A 62 2.55 -1.51 -8.55
N LEU A 63 2.00 -1.43 -7.34
CA LEU A 63 2.42 -2.25 -6.22
C LEU A 63 2.32 -3.74 -6.60
N THR A 64 3.38 -4.49 -6.33
CA THR A 64 3.38 -5.95 -6.55
C THR A 64 2.59 -6.67 -5.45
N LEU A 65 2.18 -7.90 -5.71
CA LEU A 65 1.49 -8.74 -4.72
C LEU A 65 2.34 -8.94 -3.46
N LYS A 66 3.65 -9.17 -3.62
CA LYS A 66 4.57 -9.36 -2.51
C LYS A 66 4.70 -8.10 -1.63
N GLU A 67 4.80 -6.94 -2.27
CA GLU A 67 4.86 -5.65 -1.57
C GLU A 67 3.54 -5.35 -0.83
N ALA A 68 2.40 -5.58 -1.48
CA ALA A 68 1.09 -5.43 -0.85
C ALA A 68 0.93 -6.37 0.35
N ALA A 69 1.38 -7.62 0.25
CA ALA A 69 1.36 -8.59 1.34
C ALA A 69 2.28 -8.15 2.50
N ALA A 70 3.47 -7.62 2.18
CA ALA A 70 4.40 -7.12 3.19
C ALA A 70 3.83 -5.91 3.95
N ILE A 71 3.20 -4.94 3.25
CA ILE A 71 2.51 -3.79 3.86
C ILE A 71 1.40 -4.27 4.82
N GLN A 72 0.65 -5.30 4.44
CA GLN A 72 -0.38 -5.92 5.27
C GLN A 72 0.19 -6.89 6.32
N THR A 73 1.51 -6.93 6.47
CA THR A 73 2.22 -7.74 7.47
C THR A 73 1.96 -9.25 7.38
N PHE A 74 1.68 -9.76 6.18
CA PHE A 74 1.66 -11.20 5.95
C PHE A 74 3.05 -11.80 6.12
N PRO A 75 3.17 -13.02 6.67
CA PRO A 75 4.46 -13.73 6.75
C PRO A 75 5.11 -13.90 5.38
N GLN A 76 6.44 -13.85 5.34
CA GLN A 76 7.17 -14.22 4.12
C GLN A 76 6.83 -15.65 3.71
N GLY A 77 6.57 -15.84 2.42
CA GLY A 77 6.20 -17.17 1.90
C GLY A 77 4.71 -17.52 2.04
N TYR A 78 3.87 -16.63 2.54
CA TYR A 78 2.42 -16.85 2.54
C TYR A 78 1.90 -17.03 1.11
N ILE A 79 1.15 -18.12 0.89
CA ILE A 79 0.64 -18.51 -0.44
C ILE A 79 -0.80 -18.04 -0.59
N PHE A 80 -1.03 -17.12 -1.54
CA PHE A 80 -2.36 -16.69 -1.94
C PHE A 80 -2.86 -17.56 -3.10
N CYS A 81 -4.11 -17.95 -3.08
CA CYS A 81 -4.70 -18.83 -4.10
C CYS A 81 -5.54 -18.06 -5.11
N GLY A 82 -5.65 -18.65 -6.32
CA GLY A 82 -6.49 -18.14 -7.39
C GLY A 82 -5.81 -17.12 -8.31
N ALA A 83 -6.57 -16.50 -9.19
CA ALA A 83 -6.08 -15.51 -10.14
C ALA A 83 -5.53 -14.27 -9.43
N LYS A 84 -4.59 -13.56 -10.06
CA LYS A 84 -3.84 -12.41 -9.48
C LYS A 84 -4.75 -11.35 -8.83
N ASN A 85 -5.88 -11.02 -9.45
CA ASN A 85 -6.87 -10.08 -8.89
C ASN A 85 -7.54 -10.62 -7.62
N LYS A 86 -7.77 -11.93 -7.54
CA LYS A 86 -8.30 -12.59 -6.33
C LYS A 86 -7.29 -12.55 -5.18
N GLN A 87 -6.01 -12.74 -5.49
CA GLN A 87 -4.94 -12.65 -4.50
C GLN A 87 -4.82 -11.23 -3.93
N TYR A 88 -4.85 -10.18 -4.77
CA TYR A 88 -4.91 -8.80 -4.29
C TYR A 88 -6.13 -8.53 -3.41
N ARG A 89 -7.26 -9.08 -3.76
CA ARG A 89 -8.50 -8.95 -2.96
C ARG A 89 -8.38 -9.62 -1.60
N GLN A 90 -7.72 -10.77 -1.51
CA GLN A 90 -7.43 -11.42 -0.23
C GLN A 90 -6.59 -10.53 0.67
N ILE A 91 -5.53 -9.93 0.12
CA ILE A 91 -4.67 -8.99 0.85
C ILE A 91 -5.46 -7.77 1.32
N GLY A 92 -6.20 -7.12 0.42
CA GLY A 92 -6.93 -5.89 0.75
C GLY A 92 -8.09 -6.09 1.75
N ASN A 93 -8.66 -7.29 1.83
CA ASN A 93 -9.70 -7.63 2.81
C ASN A 93 -9.13 -8.02 4.18
N ALA A 94 -7.84 -8.25 4.28
CA ALA A 94 -7.22 -8.69 5.53
C ALA A 94 -6.99 -7.52 6.49
N VAL A 95 -7.13 -7.77 7.77
CA VAL A 95 -6.60 -6.90 8.82
C VAL A 95 -5.11 -7.21 8.98
N PRO A 96 -4.20 -6.19 9.00
CA PRO A 96 -2.79 -6.43 9.21
C PRO A 96 -2.54 -7.19 10.51
N SER A 97 -1.86 -8.34 10.42
CA SER A 97 -1.70 -9.25 11.57
C SER A 97 -0.95 -8.59 12.75
N LEU A 98 0.09 -7.79 12.46
CA LEU A 98 0.81 -7.03 13.50
C LEU A 98 -0.07 -5.96 14.15
N PHE A 99 -0.95 -5.32 13.40
CA PHE A 99 -1.91 -4.37 13.97
C PHE A 99 -2.89 -5.07 14.91
N ALA A 100 -3.49 -6.17 14.46
CA ALA A 100 -4.39 -6.98 15.28
C ALA A 100 -3.72 -7.45 16.58
N TYR A 101 -2.47 -7.93 16.50
CA TYR A 101 -1.67 -8.30 17.66
C TYR A 101 -1.45 -7.13 18.63
N LYS A 102 -1.12 -5.95 18.14
CA LYS A 102 -0.92 -4.76 18.99
C LYS A 102 -2.20 -4.33 19.69
N VAL A 103 -3.34 -4.37 18.99
CA VAL A 103 -4.65 -4.07 19.57
C VAL A 103 -5.01 -5.09 20.65
N ALA A 104 -4.88 -6.39 20.35
CA ALA A 104 -5.15 -7.44 21.33
C ALA A 104 -4.26 -7.30 22.58
N LYS A 105 -2.96 -7.03 22.39
CA LYS A 105 -2.05 -6.79 23.50
C LYS A 105 -2.46 -5.59 24.35
N ALA A 106 -2.88 -4.49 23.74
CA ALA A 106 -3.35 -3.31 24.45
C ALA A 106 -4.63 -3.61 25.26
N MET A 107 -5.56 -4.38 24.69
CA MET A 107 -6.76 -4.83 25.40
C MET A 107 -6.43 -5.71 26.60
N CYS A 108 -5.52 -6.68 26.47
CA CYS A 108 -5.07 -7.52 27.57
C CYS A 108 -4.44 -6.71 28.72
N ILE A 109 -3.72 -5.64 28.40
CA ILE A 109 -3.14 -4.74 29.41
C ILE A 109 -4.23 -3.92 30.11
N ALA A 110 -5.20 -3.42 29.34
CA ALA A 110 -6.27 -2.57 29.86
C ALA A 110 -7.30 -3.37 30.71
N TYR A 111 -7.53 -4.65 30.38
CA TYR A 111 -8.53 -5.52 31.01
C TYR A 111 -7.90 -6.86 31.46
N PRO A 112 -6.99 -6.85 32.43
CA PRO A 112 -6.23 -8.06 32.80
C PRO A 112 -7.06 -9.16 33.47
N LYS A 113 -8.29 -8.88 33.89
CA LYS A 113 -9.12 -9.82 34.64
C LYS A 113 -10.19 -10.55 33.82
N ASP A 114 -10.51 -10.12 32.60
CA ASP A 114 -11.64 -10.67 31.83
C ASP A 114 -11.22 -11.65 30.73
N LEU A 115 -9.95 -12.01 30.63
CA LEU A 115 -9.42 -12.92 29.61
C LEU A 115 -9.01 -14.30 30.15
N SER A 116 -9.53 -14.72 31.30
CA SER A 116 -9.54 -16.14 31.64
C SER A 116 -10.58 -16.83 30.74
N LEU A 117 -10.13 -17.27 29.59
CA LEU A 117 -10.87 -18.23 28.76
C LEU A 117 -11.00 -19.52 29.56
N GLU A 118 -12.20 -19.80 30.07
CA GLU A 118 -12.58 -21.13 30.51
C GLU A 118 -12.56 -22.08 29.30
#